data_956e031aa3b9fc82ae8b82643934fbd1
#
_entry.id   956e031aa3b9fc82ae8b82643934fbd1
#
_cell.length_a   1.000
_cell.length_b   1.000
_cell.length_c   1.000
_cell.angle_alpha   90.00
_cell.angle_beta   90.00
_cell.angle_gamma   90.00
#
_symmetry.space_group_name_H-M   'P 1'
#
loop_
_entity.id
_entity.type
_entity.pdbx_description
1 polymer ?
#
loop_
_entity_poly.entity_id
_entity_poly.type
_entity_poly.pdbx_seq_one_letter_code
_entity_poly.pdbx_strand_id
1 'polypeptide(L)'
;MSTFRLGHAVPHTLTRPLVIAIALMLATPTFAADFTITGAETNPQVLNGASTGVIEAGGTLTVNIVEDAIVLSNPDNTITNNGAISAGNMGIYSSPTATNATITNIGTITSGNDGILSSGTKAIITNSGTINTGDDGIYSSGTGAIITNSGNITGADDGIFSRGNNLTINNTNSGTINGTYGIGSTGTGTIINNSGHITGTNHAVYGGITDGLTLNLLKGSQLMGAIELGGAGDNDTVNIHGGSVSATLTLLKVESVNLLGPGLKLGEYNGVVVSVDGTAEAARSVVLSTITSDIHDQIAQRTYLPAAPQPVKGVTSTVLPGLQFKQHKPVAWMQVLGGDSDRDAEDNARSYEHDYVGINGGYEWDLGQRRVGLVGGVVNSDTDGNENSFKSDTEHFYLGAYTSQQLQGFTLTTSLLGGYGRHDNERLVIDNLNGREVAKSDFSSLFISPSVTIASAYKIYERVELRPSASVNYSIAWLDDHSERGTTQSNLSVDDRKIQALSTKLQIAAAYAYSATSEFELRTGVNSRYTDDDDTEISIGGSKSKFSNVGDENVYSSFVGARVRIASSDKLSLVADVELGGNGDEDYKAGHLSVVYTFH
;
A
#
# COMPACT_ATOMS: atom_id res chain seq x y z
N MET A 1 -8.37 -29.54 33.20
CA MET A 1 -7.26 -28.76 33.77
C MET A 1 -6.32 -28.46 32.62
N SER A 2 -6.43 -27.32 32.03
CA SER A 2 -5.57 -26.83 30.96
C SER A 2 -5.35 -25.32 31.21
N THR A 3 -4.12 -25.00 31.44
CA THR A 3 -3.60 -23.71 31.90
C THR A 3 -3.69 -22.66 30.79
N PHE A 4 -4.49 -21.63 31.02
CA PHE A 4 -4.44 -20.37 30.26
C PHE A 4 -3.12 -19.65 30.55
N ARG A 5 -2.31 -19.42 29.54
CA ARG A 5 -1.21 -18.44 29.59
C ARG A 5 -1.74 -17.08 29.10
N LEU A 6 -1.80 -16.12 29.99
CA LEU A 6 -1.94 -14.71 29.65
C LEU A 6 -0.65 -14.26 28.95
N GLY A 7 -0.79 -13.91 27.66
CA GLY A 7 0.22 -13.15 26.94
C GLY A 7 0.17 -11.70 27.41
N HIS A 8 1.31 -11.18 27.86
CA HIS A 8 1.49 -9.76 28.16
C HIS A 8 1.48 -8.98 26.85
N ALA A 9 0.51 -8.09 26.71
CA ALA A 9 0.55 -7.05 25.70
C ALA A 9 1.66 -6.06 26.07
N VAL A 10 2.69 -5.97 25.24
CA VAL A 10 3.70 -4.92 25.27
C VAL A 10 3.21 -3.81 24.36
N PRO A 11 3.18 -2.55 24.76
CA PRO A 11 2.79 -1.46 23.89
C PRO A 11 3.85 -1.29 22.79
N HIS A 12 3.46 -1.53 21.54
CA HIS A 12 4.28 -1.21 20.38
C HIS A 12 4.32 0.31 20.21
N THR A 13 5.42 0.90 20.62
CA THR A 13 5.79 2.25 20.21
C THR A 13 6.09 2.22 18.70
N LEU A 14 5.44 3.13 17.97
CA LEU A 14 5.75 3.49 16.59
C LEU A 14 7.26 3.64 16.38
N THR A 15 7.90 2.63 15.83
CA THR A 15 9.20 2.76 15.20
C THR A 15 9.03 2.37 13.74
N ARG A 16 9.04 3.41 12.86
CA ARG A 16 9.38 3.19 11.45
C ARG A 16 10.53 2.19 11.41
N PRO A 17 10.55 1.22 10.49
CA PRO A 17 11.73 0.40 10.31
C PRO A 17 12.85 1.32 9.85
N LEU A 18 13.66 1.78 10.82
CA LEU A 18 14.98 2.24 10.55
C LEU A 18 15.68 0.96 10.05
N VAL A 19 15.90 0.86 8.76
CA VAL A 19 16.83 -0.11 8.19
C VAL A 19 18.20 0.32 8.74
N ILE A 20 18.47 -0.11 9.95
CA ILE A 20 19.82 -0.15 10.48
C ILE A 20 20.46 -1.29 9.68
N ALA A 21 21.22 -0.94 8.64
CA ALA A 21 22.31 -1.77 8.20
C ALA A 21 23.19 -1.94 9.45
N ILE A 22 22.96 -3.00 10.21
CA ILE A 22 23.94 -3.48 11.18
C ILE A 22 25.12 -3.93 10.31
N ALA A 23 26.03 -3.00 10.04
CA ALA A 23 27.38 -3.37 9.73
C ALA A 23 27.84 -4.16 10.97
N LEU A 24 27.72 -5.49 10.88
CA LEU A 24 28.41 -6.37 11.79
C LEU A 24 29.89 -6.05 11.57
N MET A 25 30.44 -5.18 12.41
CA MET A 25 31.90 -5.05 12.54
C MET A 25 32.40 -6.35 13.19
N LEU A 26 32.40 -7.42 12.39
CA LEU A 26 33.43 -8.43 12.57
C LEU A 26 34.72 -7.66 12.37
N ALA A 27 35.55 -7.55 13.43
CA ALA A 27 36.92 -7.13 13.29
C ALA A 27 37.60 -8.12 12.32
N THR A 28 37.46 -7.87 11.02
CA THR A 28 38.30 -8.47 10.01
C THR A 28 39.71 -8.01 10.34
N PRO A 29 40.71 -8.88 10.30
CA PRO A 29 42.09 -8.44 10.40
C PRO A 29 42.24 -7.29 9.39
N THR A 30 42.63 -6.13 9.84
CA THR A 30 42.93 -4.98 8.99
C THR A 30 44.12 -5.35 8.16
N PHE A 31 43.89 -5.91 6.97
CA PHE A 31 44.92 -5.92 5.95
C PHE A 31 45.19 -4.47 5.62
N ALA A 32 46.47 -4.06 5.64
CA ALA A 32 46.84 -2.71 5.22
C ALA A 32 46.34 -2.52 3.79
N ALA A 33 45.58 -1.43 3.54
CA ALA A 33 45.21 -1.08 2.19
C ALA A 33 46.46 -0.83 1.38
N ASP A 34 46.53 -1.38 0.16
CA ASP A 34 47.69 -1.10 -0.72
C ASP A 34 47.73 0.37 -1.11
N PHE A 35 46.56 1.02 -1.15
CA PHE A 35 46.48 2.48 -1.23
C PHE A 35 45.26 3.03 -0.47
N THR A 36 45.40 4.24 0.05
CA THR A 36 44.29 5.02 0.62
C THR A 36 44.42 6.46 0.12
N ILE A 37 43.37 6.95 -0.57
CA ILE A 37 43.33 8.31 -1.11
C ILE A 37 42.41 9.16 -0.24
N THR A 38 42.96 10.13 0.47
CA THR A 38 42.23 11.07 1.35
C THR A 38 42.16 12.49 0.79
N GLY A 39 42.89 12.77 -0.29
CA GLY A 39 42.96 14.07 -0.96
C GLY A 39 42.98 13.88 -2.46
N ALA A 40 43.56 14.85 -3.21
CA ALA A 40 43.69 14.77 -4.65
C ALA A 40 44.88 13.89 -5.06
N GLU A 41 44.65 12.90 -5.90
CA GLU A 41 45.64 12.02 -6.51
C GLU A 41 45.44 11.99 -8.03
N THR A 42 46.53 11.95 -8.77
CA THR A 42 46.50 11.98 -10.25
C THR A 42 47.20 10.80 -10.91
N ASN A 43 47.81 9.91 -10.13
CA ASN A 43 48.46 8.71 -10.66
C ASN A 43 47.52 7.51 -10.64
N PRO A 44 47.46 6.72 -11.71
CA PRO A 44 46.74 5.45 -11.72
C PRO A 44 47.18 4.53 -10.60
N GLN A 45 46.24 3.76 -10.05
CA GLN A 45 46.48 2.82 -8.96
C GLN A 45 46.39 1.40 -9.46
N VAL A 46 47.24 0.51 -8.96
CA VAL A 46 47.26 -0.92 -9.35
C VAL A 46 47.24 -1.79 -8.10
N LEU A 47 46.30 -2.72 -8.03
CA LEU A 47 46.24 -3.74 -6.99
C LEU A 47 46.70 -5.08 -7.52
N ASN A 48 47.67 -5.66 -6.84
CA ASN A 48 48.29 -6.96 -7.19
C ASN A 48 48.18 -7.93 -6.01
N GLY A 49 47.46 -9.03 -6.19
CA GLY A 49 47.22 -10.03 -5.15
C GLY A 49 45.96 -9.70 -4.33
N ALA A 50 45.78 -10.31 -3.17
CA ALA A 50 44.65 -10.03 -2.26
C ALA A 50 44.81 -8.65 -1.56
N SER A 51 44.70 -7.59 -2.33
CA SER A 51 45.03 -6.21 -1.96
C SER A 51 43.78 -5.35 -1.82
N THR A 52 43.86 -4.31 -1.04
CA THR A 52 42.75 -3.40 -0.78
C THR A 52 43.09 -1.97 -1.16
N GLY A 53 42.23 -1.32 -1.92
CA GLY A 53 42.29 0.10 -2.24
C GLY A 53 41.08 0.85 -1.69
N VAL A 54 41.31 2.02 -1.12
CA VAL A 54 40.23 2.87 -0.57
C VAL A 54 40.39 4.31 -1.07
N ILE A 55 39.32 4.87 -1.57
CA ILE A 55 39.18 6.32 -1.75
C ILE A 55 38.21 6.81 -0.69
N GLU A 56 38.68 7.59 0.26
CA GLU A 56 37.90 8.11 1.36
C GLU A 56 36.96 9.23 0.92
N ALA A 57 35.96 9.52 1.73
CA ALA A 57 35.06 10.65 1.50
C ALA A 57 35.86 11.97 1.39
N GLY A 58 35.72 12.66 0.27
CA GLY A 58 36.51 13.85 -0.07
C GLY A 58 37.83 13.56 -0.80
N GLY A 59 38.27 12.29 -0.88
CA GLY A 59 39.38 11.86 -1.73
C GLY A 59 38.98 11.90 -3.20
N THR A 60 39.91 12.26 -4.07
CA THR A 60 39.69 12.28 -5.53
C THR A 60 40.84 11.60 -6.25
N LEU A 61 40.53 10.72 -7.20
CA LEU A 61 41.49 10.15 -8.12
C LEU A 61 41.14 10.61 -9.53
N THR A 62 42.01 11.46 -10.11
CA THR A 62 41.80 12.00 -11.47
C THR A 62 42.97 11.65 -12.36
N VAL A 63 42.73 10.82 -13.37
CA VAL A 63 43.79 10.36 -14.29
C VAL A 63 43.56 10.87 -15.71
N ASN A 64 44.62 10.76 -16.53
CA ASN A 64 44.61 11.29 -17.89
C ASN A 64 43.60 10.60 -18.81
N ILE A 65 43.37 11.22 -19.96
CA ILE A 65 42.34 10.85 -20.95
C ILE A 65 42.51 9.47 -21.57
N VAL A 66 43.64 8.81 -21.40
CA VAL A 66 43.95 7.49 -21.99
C VAL A 66 44.22 6.41 -20.93
N GLU A 67 44.09 6.71 -19.65
CA GLU A 67 44.47 5.86 -18.55
C GLU A 67 43.27 5.36 -17.77
N ASP A 68 43.36 4.11 -17.25
CA ASP A 68 42.43 3.57 -16.27
C ASP A 68 42.80 4.11 -14.89
N ALA A 69 41.82 4.53 -14.09
CA ALA A 69 42.13 5.08 -12.78
C ALA A 69 42.61 3.98 -11.81
N ILE A 70 41.97 2.81 -11.82
CA ILE A 70 42.31 1.68 -10.96
C ILE A 70 42.35 0.42 -11.76
N VAL A 71 43.45 -0.38 -11.61
CA VAL A 71 43.61 -1.68 -12.24
C VAL A 71 43.74 -2.78 -11.19
N LEU A 72 42.89 -3.81 -11.30
CA LEU A 72 42.95 -5.04 -10.49
C LEU A 72 43.55 -6.16 -11.34
N SER A 73 44.68 -6.70 -10.93
CA SER A 73 45.46 -7.64 -11.77
C SER A 73 45.46 -9.09 -11.31
N ASN A 74 45.08 -9.36 -10.04
CA ASN A 74 45.15 -10.70 -9.43
C ASN A 74 43.89 -11.01 -8.63
N PRO A 75 43.68 -12.26 -8.16
CA PRO A 75 42.50 -12.63 -7.38
C PRO A 75 42.33 -11.86 -6.06
N ASP A 76 41.07 -11.83 -5.55
CA ASP A 76 40.70 -11.40 -4.22
C ASP A 76 41.01 -9.92 -3.91
N ASN A 77 41.09 -9.08 -4.93
CA ASN A 77 41.23 -7.62 -4.74
C ASN A 77 39.93 -6.98 -4.25
N THR A 78 40.08 -5.97 -3.37
CA THR A 78 38.95 -5.21 -2.85
C THR A 78 39.14 -3.71 -3.11
N ILE A 79 38.13 -3.07 -3.69
CA ILE A 79 38.07 -1.60 -3.88
C ILE A 79 36.85 -1.04 -3.17
N THR A 80 37.05 0.06 -2.45
CA THR A 80 35.97 0.89 -1.89
C THR A 80 36.17 2.33 -2.32
N ASN A 81 35.24 2.87 -3.09
CA ASN A 81 35.20 4.28 -3.47
C ASN A 81 34.13 5.00 -2.66
N ASN A 82 34.53 5.82 -1.67
CA ASN A 82 33.64 6.75 -0.95
C ASN A 82 33.79 8.19 -1.47
N GLY A 83 34.77 8.45 -2.36
CA GLY A 83 35.09 9.76 -2.89
C GLY A 83 34.73 9.89 -4.38
N ALA A 84 35.66 10.40 -5.18
CA ALA A 84 35.45 10.57 -6.63
C ALA A 84 36.56 9.96 -7.45
N ILE A 85 36.20 9.20 -8.48
CA ILE A 85 37.08 8.71 -9.54
C ILE A 85 36.72 9.44 -10.83
N SER A 86 37.72 10.01 -11.51
CA SER A 86 37.59 10.60 -12.85
C SER A 86 38.70 10.03 -13.74
N ALA A 87 38.30 9.29 -14.79
CA ALA A 87 39.23 8.64 -15.72
C ALA A 87 38.89 9.01 -17.17
N GLY A 88 39.91 9.15 -18.00
CA GLY A 88 39.69 9.35 -19.43
C GLY A 88 39.40 8.02 -20.17
N ASN A 89 39.84 6.90 -19.62
CA ASN A 89 39.51 5.54 -20.12
C ASN A 89 38.54 4.88 -19.12
N MET A 90 38.94 3.87 -18.38
CA MET A 90 38.06 3.16 -17.44
C MET A 90 38.21 3.70 -16.01
N GLY A 91 37.10 3.79 -15.27
CA GLY A 91 37.17 4.11 -13.85
C GLY A 91 37.85 3.02 -13.05
N ILE A 92 37.38 1.77 -13.18
CA ILE A 92 37.97 0.59 -12.54
C ILE A 92 38.05 -0.54 -13.58
N TYR A 93 39.24 -1.00 -13.85
CA TYR A 93 39.50 -2.17 -14.69
C TYR A 93 39.88 -3.40 -13.85
N SER A 94 39.06 -4.44 -13.87
CA SER A 94 39.32 -5.73 -13.26
C SER A 94 39.68 -6.73 -14.36
N SER A 95 40.95 -7.14 -14.42
CA SER A 95 41.46 -8.01 -15.46
C SER A 95 40.90 -9.44 -15.40
N PRO A 96 41.06 -10.27 -16.45
CA PRO A 96 40.59 -11.67 -16.42
C PRO A 96 41.19 -12.53 -15.31
N THR A 97 42.36 -12.15 -14.80
CA THR A 97 43.04 -12.82 -13.68
C THR A 97 42.56 -12.37 -12.30
N ALA A 98 41.86 -11.24 -12.23
CA ALA A 98 41.31 -10.70 -10.98
C ALA A 98 39.98 -11.40 -10.60
N THR A 99 40.06 -12.70 -10.33
CA THR A 99 38.91 -13.48 -9.89
C THR A 99 38.50 -13.11 -8.47
N ASN A 100 37.18 -13.22 -8.12
CA ASN A 100 36.61 -12.86 -6.82
C ASN A 100 36.85 -11.39 -6.43
N ALA A 101 37.03 -10.48 -7.39
CA ALA A 101 37.20 -9.07 -7.08
C ALA A 101 35.94 -8.51 -6.41
N THR A 102 36.12 -7.71 -5.37
CA THR A 102 35.02 -6.98 -4.69
C THR A 102 35.16 -5.49 -4.95
N ILE A 103 34.17 -4.90 -5.61
CA ILE A 103 34.18 -3.48 -5.98
C ILE A 103 32.96 -2.82 -5.36
N THR A 104 33.17 -1.83 -4.51
CA THR A 104 32.11 -1.06 -3.85
C THR A 104 32.23 0.41 -4.23
N ASN A 105 31.21 0.96 -4.84
CA ASN A 105 31.08 2.39 -5.12
C ASN A 105 29.96 3.02 -4.30
N ILE A 106 30.35 3.91 -3.39
CA ILE A 106 29.45 4.76 -2.59
C ILE A 106 29.52 6.20 -3.09
N GLY A 107 30.67 6.58 -3.66
CA GLY A 107 30.93 7.90 -4.20
C GLY A 107 30.55 8.05 -5.67
N THR A 108 31.40 8.72 -6.44
CA THR A 108 31.16 8.97 -7.86
C THR A 108 32.27 8.34 -8.72
N ILE A 109 31.88 7.71 -9.81
CA ILE A 109 32.79 7.28 -10.88
C ILE A 109 32.36 7.98 -12.16
N THR A 110 33.29 8.69 -12.79
CA THR A 110 33.10 9.31 -14.11
C THR A 110 34.24 8.85 -15.02
N SER A 111 33.89 8.33 -16.19
CA SER A 111 34.90 7.83 -17.15
C SER A 111 34.55 8.21 -18.59
N GLY A 112 35.58 8.30 -19.43
CA GLY A 112 35.39 8.52 -20.85
C GLY A 112 34.95 7.27 -21.62
N ASN A 113 35.21 6.08 -21.03
CA ASN A 113 34.82 4.75 -21.50
C ASN A 113 34.00 4.09 -20.38
N ASP A 114 34.21 2.80 -20.05
CA ASP A 114 33.44 2.11 -19.02
C ASP A 114 33.71 2.65 -17.60
N GLY A 115 32.68 2.67 -16.78
CA GLY A 115 32.83 3.01 -15.36
C GLY A 115 33.56 1.91 -14.60
N ILE A 116 33.07 0.68 -14.73
CA ILE A 116 33.67 -0.53 -14.19
C ILE A 116 33.70 -1.59 -15.29
N LEU A 117 34.89 -1.96 -15.75
CA LEU A 117 35.07 -3.11 -16.61
C LEU A 117 35.56 -4.30 -15.76
N SER A 118 34.75 -5.37 -15.66
CA SER A 118 35.09 -6.57 -14.89
C SER A 118 35.18 -7.81 -15.80
N SER A 119 36.38 -8.31 -15.95
CA SER A 119 36.64 -9.54 -16.74
C SER A 119 36.91 -10.77 -15.89
N GLY A 120 37.20 -10.61 -14.59
CA GLY A 120 37.45 -11.69 -13.65
C GLY A 120 36.17 -12.45 -13.27
N THR A 121 36.29 -13.78 -13.09
CA THR A 121 35.14 -14.60 -12.67
C THR A 121 34.73 -14.30 -11.22
N LYS A 122 33.41 -14.44 -10.90
CA LYS A 122 32.84 -14.28 -9.57
C LYS A 122 33.09 -12.91 -8.94
N ALA A 123 33.19 -11.86 -9.74
CA ALA A 123 33.28 -10.50 -9.22
C ALA A 123 31.99 -10.13 -8.48
N ILE A 124 32.13 -9.37 -7.40
CA ILE A 124 31.01 -8.76 -6.65
C ILE A 124 31.13 -7.24 -6.81
N ILE A 125 30.12 -6.65 -7.45
CA ILE A 125 30.08 -5.21 -7.71
C ILE A 125 28.87 -4.63 -6.99
N THR A 126 29.08 -3.65 -6.12
CA THR A 126 28.01 -2.95 -5.40
C THR A 126 28.09 -1.46 -5.69
N ASN A 127 27.01 -0.90 -6.22
CA ASN A 127 26.89 0.53 -6.43
C ASN A 127 25.74 1.10 -5.58
N SER A 128 26.06 1.99 -4.68
CA SER A 128 25.09 2.86 -3.98
C SER A 128 25.30 4.35 -4.27
N GLY A 129 26.35 4.67 -5.02
CA GLY A 129 26.70 6.01 -5.47
C GLY A 129 26.26 6.28 -6.90
N THR A 130 27.08 7.02 -7.63
CA THR A 130 26.84 7.40 -9.03
C THR A 130 27.95 6.89 -9.94
N ILE A 131 27.56 6.26 -11.04
CA ILE A 131 28.44 5.90 -12.16
C ILE A 131 27.90 6.60 -13.39
N ASN A 132 28.74 7.44 -14.05
CA ASN A 132 28.37 8.18 -15.25
C ASN A 132 29.51 8.10 -16.29
N THR A 133 29.23 7.54 -17.46
CA THR A 133 30.28 7.07 -18.36
C THR A 133 30.00 7.39 -19.83
N GLY A 134 31.09 7.44 -20.61
CA GLY A 134 31.02 7.68 -22.05
C GLY A 134 30.73 6.43 -22.89
N ASP A 135 30.75 5.22 -22.28
CA ASP A 135 30.41 3.93 -22.88
C ASP A 135 29.51 3.16 -21.90
N ASP A 136 29.89 1.99 -21.40
CA ASP A 136 29.07 1.22 -20.47
C ASP A 136 29.26 1.70 -19.01
N GLY A 137 28.15 1.80 -18.28
CA GLY A 137 28.23 2.06 -16.83
C GLY A 137 29.01 0.96 -16.12
N ILE A 138 28.60 -0.30 -16.34
CA ILE A 138 29.30 -1.49 -15.89
C ILE A 138 29.37 -2.50 -17.03
N TYR A 139 30.57 -2.85 -17.49
CA TYR A 139 30.82 -3.95 -18.41
C TYR A 139 31.30 -5.19 -17.64
N SER A 140 30.63 -6.33 -17.78
CA SER A 140 31.02 -7.59 -17.13
C SER A 140 31.17 -8.72 -18.15
N SER A 141 32.40 -9.27 -18.28
CA SER A 141 32.65 -10.46 -19.12
C SER A 141 33.01 -11.72 -18.31
N GLY A 142 33.15 -11.58 -16.99
CA GLY A 142 33.48 -12.70 -16.09
C GLY A 142 32.26 -13.55 -15.77
N THR A 143 32.40 -14.87 -15.75
CA THR A 143 31.33 -15.79 -15.37
C THR A 143 31.00 -15.71 -13.89
N GLY A 144 29.70 -15.75 -13.55
CA GLY A 144 29.19 -15.82 -12.17
C GLY A 144 29.39 -14.53 -11.39
N ALA A 145 29.48 -13.40 -12.05
CA ALA A 145 29.50 -12.09 -11.36
C ALA A 145 28.15 -11.74 -10.75
N ILE A 146 28.19 -10.94 -9.68
CA ILE A 146 26.99 -10.40 -9.02
C ILE A 146 27.11 -8.88 -9.00
N ILE A 147 26.11 -8.20 -9.57
CA ILE A 147 26.03 -6.74 -9.58
C ILE A 147 24.80 -6.33 -8.75
N THR A 148 25.00 -5.48 -7.74
CA THR A 148 23.91 -4.91 -6.93
C THR A 148 23.94 -3.39 -7.06
N ASN A 149 22.83 -2.82 -7.52
CA ASN A 149 22.67 -1.37 -7.68
C ASN A 149 21.54 -0.84 -6.80
N SER A 150 21.87 0.11 -5.93
CA SER A 150 20.93 0.94 -5.18
C SER A 150 21.12 2.44 -5.45
N GLY A 151 22.11 2.78 -6.29
CA GLY A 151 22.43 4.14 -6.71
C GLY A 151 22.07 4.38 -8.17
N ASN A 152 22.79 5.29 -8.82
CA ASN A 152 22.60 5.63 -10.22
C ASN A 152 23.71 5.07 -11.09
N ILE A 153 23.33 4.38 -12.16
CA ILE A 153 24.25 3.96 -13.23
C ILE A 153 23.76 4.56 -14.54
N THR A 154 24.60 5.29 -15.23
CA THR A 154 24.32 5.85 -16.55
C THR A 154 25.49 5.60 -17.49
N GLY A 155 25.27 4.80 -18.51
CA GLY A 155 26.17 4.61 -19.64
C GLY A 155 25.66 5.36 -20.87
N ALA A 156 26.55 5.84 -21.73
CA ALA A 156 26.13 6.42 -23.01
C ALA A 156 25.70 5.31 -24.00
N ASP A 157 26.30 4.10 -23.91
CA ASP A 157 25.84 2.90 -24.62
C ASP A 157 24.98 2.06 -23.67
N ASP A 158 25.53 1.24 -22.83
CA ASP A 158 24.73 0.43 -21.91
C ASP A 158 24.83 0.92 -20.46
N GLY A 159 23.70 0.90 -19.73
CA GLY A 159 23.77 1.06 -18.28
C GLY A 159 24.58 -0.06 -17.64
N ILE A 160 24.23 -1.31 -17.95
CA ILE A 160 25.00 -2.51 -17.61
C ILE A 160 25.05 -3.41 -18.85
N PHE A 161 26.26 -3.80 -19.29
CA PHE A 161 26.43 -4.79 -20.34
C PHE A 161 27.14 -6.04 -19.85
N SER A 162 26.60 -7.20 -20.19
CA SER A 162 27.19 -8.49 -19.80
C SER A 162 27.46 -9.43 -20.99
N ARG A 163 28.70 -9.98 -21.02
CA ARG A 163 29.07 -11.14 -21.85
C ARG A 163 29.35 -12.39 -21.04
N GLY A 164 29.41 -12.25 -19.70
CA GLY A 164 29.68 -13.37 -18.79
C GLY A 164 28.45 -14.24 -18.59
N ASN A 165 28.66 -15.57 -18.48
CA ASN A 165 27.58 -16.50 -18.16
C ASN A 165 27.21 -16.46 -16.68
N ASN A 166 25.94 -16.80 -16.34
CA ASN A 166 25.43 -16.87 -14.96
C ASN A 166 25.63 -15.57 -14.18
N LEU A 167 25.44 -14.44 -14.82
CA LEU A 167 25.43 -13.13 -14.16
C LEU A 167 24.14 -12.96 -13.35
N THR A 168 24.24 -12.35 -12.17
CA THR A 168 23.08 -11.89 -11.40
C THR A 168 23.14 -10.39 -11.24
N ILE A 169 22.09 -9.69 -11.67
CA ILE A 169 21.92 -8.25 -11.49
C ILE A 169 20.76 -8.02 -10.52
N ASN A 170 21.01 -7.31 -9.43
CA ASN A 170 20.00 -6.89 -8.45
C ASN A 170 19.89 -5.36 -8.50
N ASN A 171 18.84 -4.84 -9.13
CA ASN A 171 18.53 -3.41 -9.10
C ASN A 171 17.45 -3.18 -8.05
N THR A 172 17.81 -2.53 -6.94
CA THR A 172 16.92 -2.34 -5.78
C THR A 172 15.99 -1.14 -5.98
N ASN A 173 15.03 -0.94 -5.07
CA ASN A 173 13.98 0.10 -5.20
C ASN A 173 14.51 1.53 -5.47
N SER A 174 15.68 1.88 -4.94
CA SER A 174 16.33 3.18 -5.19
C SER A 174 17.28 3.16 -6.40
N GLY A 175 17.55 1.97 -6.95
CA GLY A 175 18.49 1.80 -8.04
C GLY A 175 17.94 2.30 -9.37
N THR A 176 18.74 3.10 -10.09
CA THR A 176 18.43 3.57 -11.44
C THR A 176 19.52 3.12 -12.39
N ILE A 177 19.15 2.54 -13.52
CA ILE A 177 20.06 2.08 -14.58
C ILE A 177 19.59 2.71 -15.89
N ASN A 178 20.44 3.47 -16.56
CA ASN A 178 20.12 4.16 -17.79
C ASN A 178 21.17 3.92 -18.87
N GLY A 179 20.74 3.80 -20.12
CA GLY A 179 21.61 3.67 -21.29
C GLY A 179 20.85 3.71 -22.61
N THR A 180 21.52 3.47 -23.72
CA THR A 180 20.87 3.10 -24.98
C THR A 180 20.18 1.74 -24.80
N TYR A 181 20.88 0.80 -24.17
CA TYR A 181 20.27 -0.34 -23.51
C TYR A 181 20.40 -0.15 -22.00
N GLY A 182 19.28 -0.23 -21.25
CA GLY A 182 19.35 -0.14 -19.80
C GLY A 182 20.22 -1.29 -19.26
N ILE A 183 19.87 -2.54 -19.62
CA ILE A 183 20.70 -3.73 -19.38
C ILE A 183 20.79 -4.53 -20.68
N GLY A 184 22.01 -4.73 -21.17
CA GLY A 184 22.33 -5.63 -22.27
C GLY A 184 22.99 -6.93 -21.76
N SER A 185 22.57 -8.09 -22.25
CA SER A 185 23.23 -9.37 -21.93
C SER A 185 23.34 -10.26 -23.15
N THR A 186 24.57 -10.79 -23.38
CA THR A 186 24.83 -11.83 -24.36
C THR A 186 25.38 -13.11 -23.72
N GLY A 187 25.41 -13.17 -22.38
CA GLY A 187 25.79 -14.34 -21.60
C GLY A 187 24.61 -15.26 -21.27
N THR A 188 24.84 -16.58 -21.22
CA THR A 188 23.80 -17.55 -20.85
C THR A 188 23.46 -17.53 -19.36
N GLY A 189 22.21 -17.82 -19.00
CA GLY A 189 21.78 -17.94 -17.60
C GLY A 189 21.84 -16.64 -16.80
N THR A 190 21.67 -15.49 -17.43
CA THR A 190 21.60 -14.20 -16.76
C THR A 190 20.30 -14.07 -16.00
N ILE A 191 20.38 -13.62 -14.72
CA ILE A 191 19.22 -13.34 -13.88
C ILE A 191 19.20 -11.83 -13.55
N ILE A 192 18.11 -11.17 -13.87
CA ILE A 192 17.87 -9.76 -13.54
C ILE A 192 16.74 -9.68 -12.53
N ASN A 193 17.05 -9.20 -11.32
CA ASN A 193 16.08 -8.93 -10.28
C ASN A 193 15.89 -7.42 -10.19
N ASN A 194 14.77 -6.91 -10.68
CA ASN A 194 14.50 -5.48 -10.67
C ASN A 194 13.38 -5.12 -9.70
N SER A 195 13.66 -4.22 -8.77
CA SER A 195 12.67 -3.50 -7.97
C SER A 195 12.82 -1.97 -8.10
N GLY A 196 13.80 -1.51 -8.90
CA GLY A 196 14.07 -0.10 -9.20
C GLY A 196 13.67 0.28 -10.62
N HIS A 197 14.40 1.26 -11.17
CA HIS A 197 14.15 1.81 -12.49
C HIS A 197 15.21 1.36 -13.49
N ILE A 198 14.79 0.86 -14.65
CA ILE A 198 15.67 0.55 -15.79
C ILE A 198 15.13 1.30 -17.00
N THR A 199 15.97 2.15 -17.61
CA THR A 199 15.61 2.93 -18.80
C THR A 199 16.60 2.65 -19.92
N GLY A 200 16.08 2.26 -21.05
CA GLY A 200 16.85 2.18 -22.29
C GLY A 200 16.18 2.99 -23.38
N THR A 201 16.92 3.89 -24.06
CA THR A 201 16.37 4.66 -25.18
C THR A 201 16.00 3.76 -26.35
N ASN A 202 16.62 2.58 -26.46
CA ASN A 202 16.29 1.54 -27.41
C ASN A 202 15.58 0.37 -26.70
N HIS A 203 16.27 -0.29 -25.73
CA HIS A 203 15.69 -1.39 -24.94
C HIS A 203 15.95 -1.16 -23.44
N ALA A 204 14.94 -1.35 -22.61
CA ALA A 204 15.14 -1.41 -21.16
C ALA A 204 15.98 -2.65 -20.80
N VAL A 205 15.64 -3.80 -21.42
CA VAL A 205 16.41 -5.05 -21.29
C VAL A 205 16.57 -5.66 -22.68
N TYR A 206 17.82 -5.98 -23.04
CA TYR A 206 18.18 -6.65 -24.26
C TYR A 206 18.95 -7.94 -23.97
N GLY A 207 18.39 -9.07 -24.32
CA GLY A 207 19.07 -10.37 -24.39
C GLY A 207 19.61 -10.60 -25.80
N GLY A 208 20.84 -11.06 -25.92
CA GLY A 208 21.37 -11.53 -27.20
C GLY A 208 20.74 -12.88 -27.60
N ILE A 209 21.29 -13.52 -28.62
CA ILE A 209 20.90 -14.88 -29.07
C ILE A 209 21.46 -15.96 -28.11
N THR A 210 21.20 -15.87 -26.81
CA THR A 210 21.76 -16.76 -25.80
C THR A 210 20.71 -17.27 -24.83
N ASP A 211 20.84 -18.54 -24.43
CA ASP A 211 19.83 -19.28 -23.67
C ASP A 211 19.61 -18.77 -22.24
N GLY A 212 18.32 -18.61 -21.85
CA GLY A 212 17.89 -18.67 -20.49
C GLY A 212 18.08 -17.38 -19.69
N LEU A 213 17.74 -16.20 -20.26
CA LEU A 213 17.65 -14.98 -19.49
C LEU A 213 16.37 -14.99 -18.63
N THR A 214 16.52 -14.70 -17.34
CA THR A 214 15.37 -14.57 -16.42
C THR A 214 15.26 -13.13 -15.94
N LEU A 215 14.14 -12.48 -16.26
CA LEU A 215 13.81 -11.15 -15.78
C LEU A 215 12.74 -11.24 -14.69
N ASN A 216 13.09 -10.92 -13.46
CA ASN A 216 12.18 -10.86 -12.32
C ASN A 216 11.78 -9.40 -12.08
N LEU A 217 10.52 -9.07 -12.33
CA LEU A 217 9.92 -7.78 -12.02
C LEU A 217 9.33 -7.83 -10.61
N LEU A 218 10.09 -7.33 -9.65
CA LEU A 218 9.73 -7.29 -8.25
C LEU A 218 8.87 -6.07 -7.93
N LYS A 219 8.29 -5.99 -6.75
CA LYS A 219 7.54 -4.82 -6.27
C LYS A 219 8.36 -3.54 -6.43
N GLY A 220 7.76 -2.52 -7.06
CA GLY A 220 8.42 -1.23 -7.35
C GLY A 220 9.14 -1.17 -8.70
N SER A 221 9.22 -2.27 -9.44
CA SER A 221 9.87 -2.33 -10.76
C SER A 221 9.23 -1.38 -11.76
N GLN A 222 10.06 -0.56 -12.43
CA GLN A 222 9.68 0.30 -13.55
C GLN A 222 10.66 0.12 -14.70
N LEU A 223 10.12 -0.16 -15.88
CA LEU A 223 10.91 -0.35 -17.10
C LEU A 223 10.46 0.66 -18.15
N MET A 224 11.42 1.29 -18.81
CA MET A 224 11.21 2.23 -19.90
C MET A 224 12.10 1.84 -21.09
N GLY A 225 11.48 1.47 -22.20
CA GLY A 225 12.12 0.94 -23.41
C GLY A 225 11.65 -0.48 -23.72
N ALA A 226 11.92 -0.97 -24.92
CA ALA A 226 11.55 -2.32 -25.33
C ALA A 226 12.21 -3.38 -24.44
N ILE A 227 11.55 -4.54 -24.31
CA ILE A 227 12.10 -5.73 -23.64
C ILE A 227 12.24 -6.81 -24.70
N GLU A 228 13.46 -7.15 -25.07
CA GLU A 228 13.78 -8.23 -26.01
C GLU A 228 14.77 -9.18 -25.34
N LEU A 229 14.37 -10.43 -25.06
CA LEU A 229 15.18 -11.30 -24.21
C LEU A 229 16.03 -12.32 -24.96
N GLY A 230 15.93 -12.45 -26.28
CA GLY A 230 16.82 -13.37 -26.96
C GLY A 230 16.35 -13.91 -28.31
N GLY A 231 16.70 -15.14 -28.63
CA GLY A 231 16.27 -15.87 -29.82
C GLY A 231 15.01 -16.72 -29.55
N ALA A 232 14.34 -17.19 -30.59
CA ALA A 232 13.20 -18.07 -30.39
C ALA A 232 13.67 -19.47 -29.91
N GLY A 233 13.18 -19.94 -28.78
CA GLY A 233 13.41 -21.28 -28.24
C GLY A 233 14.59 -21.40 -27.29
N ASP A 234 15.05 -20.31 -26.69
CA ASP A 234 16.19 -20.25 -25.76
C ASP A 234 15.78 -20.20 -24.27
N ASN A 235 14.49 -20.40 -23.97
CA ASN A 235 13.90 -20.53 -22.64
C ASN A 235 13.95 -19.26 -21.78
N ASP A 236 13.76 -18.11 -22.38
CA ASP A 236 13.70 -16.84 -21.67
C ASP A 236 12.41 -16.69 -20.88
N THR A 237 12.53 -16.10 -19.71
CA THR A 237 11.42 -16.03 -18.77
C THR A 237 11.28 -14.63 -18.16
N VAL A 238 10.06 -14.11 -18.17
CA VAL A 238 9.68 -12.93 -17.39
C VAL A 238 8.78 -13.37 -16.23
N ASN A 239 9.20 -13.07 -15.01
CA ASN A 239 8.43 -13.31 -13.80
C ASN A 239 7.92 -11.96 -13.25
N ILE A 240 6.60 -11.80 -13.14
CA ILE A 240 5.97 -10.62 -12.57
C ILE A 240 5.48 -10.96 -11.17
N HIS A 241 6.03 -10.28 -10.16
CA HIS A 241 5.70 -10.53 -8.76
C HIS A 241 4.51 -9.66 -8.30
N GLY A 242 3.69 -10.21 -7.41
CA GLY A 242 2.55 -9.52 -6.80
C GLY A 242 2.94 -8.25 -6.04
N GLY A 243 1.97 -7.33 -5.86
CA GLY A 243 2.19 -6.02 -5.22
C GLY A 243 2.92 -4.99 -6.10
N SER A 244 3.15 -5.29 -7.38
CA SER A 244 3.63 -4.33 -8.37
C SER A 244 2.49 -3.43 -8.85
N VAL A 245 2.82 -2.20 -9.28
CA VAL A 245 1.87 -1.33 -9.99
C VAL A 245 1.40 -2.01 -11.27
N SER A 246 0.17 -1.71 -11.71
CA SER A 246 -0.31 -2.18 -13.01
C SER A 246 0.69 -1.84 -14.11
N ALA A 247 1.05 -2.82 -14.92
CA ALA A 247 2.06 -2.67 -15.95
C ALA A 247 1.55 -3.16 -17.31
N THR A 248 2.01 -2.49 -18.36
CA THR A 248 1.86 -2.93 -19.74
C THR A 248 3.25 -3.21 -20.28
N LEU A 249 3.48 -4.45 -20.68
CA LEU A 249 4.78 -4.90 -21.12
C LEU A 249 4.68 -5.39 -22.57
N THR A 250 5.29 -4.64 -23.48
CA THR A 250 5.57 -5.15 -24.83
C THR A 250 6.82 -5.99 -24.76
N LEU A 251 6.64 -7.30 -24.91
CA LEU A 251 7.68 -8.31 -24.82
C LEU A 251 8.01 -8.86 -26.21
N LEU A 252 9.28 -8.92 -26.54
CA LEU A 252 9.77 -9.48 -27.79
C LEU A 252 10.62 -10.71 -27.49
N LYS A 253 10.36 -11.81 -28.17
CA LYS A 253 11.11 -13.06 -28.07
C LYS A 253 11.21 -13.56 -26.62
N VAL A 254 10.11 -13.64 -25.93
CA VAL A 254 9.98 -14.20 -24.57
C VAL A 254 9.14 -15.47 -24.68
N GLU A 255 9.65 -16.59 -24.19
CA GLU A 255 8.97 -17.89 -24.26
C GLU A 255 8.02 -18.12 -23.11
N SER A 256 8.29 -17.52 -21.94
CA SER A 256 7.49 -17.74 -20.75
C SER A 256 7.27 -16.46 -19.97
N VAL A 257 6.01 -16.20 -19.60
CA VAL A 257 5.64 -15.13 -18.66
C VAL A 257 4.89 -15.75 -17.50
N ASN A 258 5.39 -15.55 -16.29
CA ASN A 258 4.81 -16.11 -15.08
C ASN A 258 4.33 -14.97 -14.15
N LEU A 259 3.14 -15.13 -13.56
CA LEU A 259 2.71 -14.34 -12.43
C LEU A 259 3.03 -15.09 -11.14
N LEU A 260 3.85 -14.48 -10.31
CA LEU A 260 4.27 -15.03 -9.03
C LEU A 260 3.62 -14.22 -7.90
N GLY A 261 2.67 -14.84 -7.26
CA GLY A 261 1.89 -14.23 -6.18
C GLY A 261 0.46 -13.90 -6.60
N PRO A 262 -0.47 -13.92 -5.65
CA PRO A 262 -1.86 -13.59 -5.90
C PRO A 262 -2.06 -12.08 -6.09
N GLY A 263 -3.20 -11.68 -6.66
CA GLY A 263 -3.59 -10.28 -6.86
C GLY A 263 -3.25 -9.68 -8.22
N LEU A 264 -2.33 -10.29 -8.99
CA LEU A 264 -2.09 -9.88 -10.37
C LEU A 264 -2.83 -10.81 -11.33
N LYS A 265 -3.47 -10.24 -12.34
CA LYS A 265 -4.04 -10.99 -13.46
C LYS A 265 -3.40 -10.54 -14.76
N LEU A 266 -3.22 -11.51 -15.62
CA LEU A 266 -2.62 -11.35 -16.94
C LEU A 266 -3.70 -11.27 -17.99
N GLY A 267 -3.58 -10.25 -18.85
CA GLY A 267 -4.16 -10.28 -20.18
C GLY A 267 -3.02 -10.31 -21.19
N GLU A 268 -3.04 -11.25 -22.14
CA GLU A 268 -2.13 -11.25 -23.27
C GLU A 268 -2.90 -10.89 -24.54
N TYR A 269 -2.46 -9.86 -25.22
CA TYR A 269 -3.06 -9.42 -26.48
C TYR A 269 -1.95 -8.96 -27.43
N ASN A 270 -1.82 -9.63 -28.57
CA ASN A 270 -0.85 -9.28 -29.63
C ASN A 270 0.60 -9.10 -29.13
N GLY A 271 1.08 -9.94 -28.21
CA GLY A 271 2.44 -9.85 -27.64
C GLY A 271 2.59 -8.77 -26.57
N VAL A 272 1.48 -8.16 -26.15
CA VAL A 272 1.44 -7.24 -25.01
C VAL A 272 0.89 -7.99 -23.80
N VAL A 273 1.62 -7.95 -22.71
CA VAL A 273 1.22 -8.50 -21.42
C VAL A 273 0.77 -7.35 -20.52
N VAL A 274 -0.44 -7.44 -19.98
CA VAL A 274 -0.96 -6.47 -19.03
C VAL A 274 -1.13 -7.12 -17.67
N SER A 275 -0.46 -6.59 -16.66
CA SER A 275 -0.71 -6.93 -15.25
C SER A 275 -1.59 -5.86 -14.62
N VAL A 276 -2.58 -6.28 -13.83
CA VAL A 276 -3.53 -5.40 -13.16
C VAL A 276 -3.44 -5.59 -11.66
N ASP A 277 -3.27 -4.49 -10.93
CA ASP A 277 -3.37 -4.45 -9.47
C ASP A 277 -4.85 -4.40 -9.07
N GLY A 278 -5.31 -5.42 -8.35
CA GLY A 278 -6.70 -5.56 -7.91
C GLY A 278 -7.05 -4.82 -6.61
N THR A 279 -6.11 -4.10 -5.99
CA THR A 279 -6.30 -3.45 -4.68
C THR A 279 -7.47 -2.46 -4.69
N ALA A 280 -7.58 -1.63 -5.75
CA ALA A 280 -8.67 -0.67 -5.87
C ALA A 280 -10.05 -1.33 -5.85
N GLU A 281 -10.15 -2.50 -6.48
CA GLU A 281 -11.40 -3.23 -6.58
C GLU A 281 -11.77 -3.90 -5.25
N ALA A 282 -10.79 -4.40 -4.51
CA ALA A 282 -10.97 -4.97 -3.17
C ALA A 282 -11.32 -3.92 -2.10
N ALA A 283 -10.84 -2.69 -2.23
CA ALA A 283 -11.13 -1.63 -1.28
C ALA A 283 -12.61 -1.21 -1.27
N ARG A 284 -13.37 -1.45 -2.35
CA ARG A 284 -14.74 -0.92 -2.51
C ARG A 284 -15.73 -1.46 -1.48
N SER A 285 -15.70 -2.74 -1.17
CA SER A 285 -16.58 -3.35 -0.17
C SER A 285 -16.21 -2.87 1.25
N VAL A 286 -14.93 -2.67 1.51
CA VAL A 286 -14.42 -2.10 2.75
C VAL A 286 -14.93 -0.67 2.95
N VAL A 287 -14.77 0.20 1.95
CA VAL A 287 -15.23 1.59 1.94
C VAL A 287 -16.74 1.69 2.15
N LEU A 288 -17.52 0.94 1.38
CA LEU A 288 -18.98 0.91 1.53
C LEU A 288 -19.40 0.47 2.94
N SER A 289 -18.76 -0.58 3.47
CA SER A 289 -19.03 -1.10 4.80
C SER A 289 -18.68 -0.09 5.89
N THR A 290 -17.55 0.61 5.77
CA THR A 290 -17.11 1.63 6.73
C THR A 290 -18.11 2.77 6.80
N ILE A 291 -18.49 3.36 5.67
CA ILE A 291 -19.44 4.47 5.60
C ILE A 291 -20.83 4.05 6.12
N THR A 292 -21.35 2.91 5.65
CA THR A 292 -22.70 2.48 6.05
C THR A 292 -22.77 2.07 7.51
N SER A 293 -21.73 1.43 8.05
CA SER A 293 -21.65 1.07 9.47
C SER A 293 -21.58 2.30 10.37
N ASP A 294 -20.80 3.34 9.98
CA ASP A 294 -20.74 4.59 10.72
C ASP A 294 -22.13 5.26 10.79
N ILE A 295 -22.86 5.32 9.66
CA ILE A 295 -24.22 5.88 9.62
C ILE A 295 -25.19 5.09 10.51
N HIS A 296 -25.15 3.74 10.45
CA HIS A 296 -25.99 2.89 11.29
C HIS A 296 -25.69 3.03 12.77
N ASP A 297 -24.42 3.09 13.14
CA ASP A 297 -23.98 3.28 14.52
C ASP A 297 -24.47 4.62 15.07
N GLN A 298 -24.42 5.68 14.27
CA GLN A 298 -24.94 7.00 14.65
C GLN A 298 -26.47 6.98 14.84
N ILE A 299 -27.22 6.29 13.97
CA ILE A 299 -28.67 6.11 14.13
C ILE A 299 -28.95 5.35 15.43
N ALA A 300 -28.28 4.25 15.69
CA ALA A 300 -28.48 3.43 16.89
C ALA A 300 -28.17 4.19 18.17
N GLN A 301 -27.09 4.95 18.19
CA GLN A 301 -26.66 5.74 19.33
C GLN A 301 -27.62 6.91 19.63
N ARG A 302 -28.21 7.51 18.59
CA ARG A 302 -29.22 8.59 18.73
C ARG A 302 -30.53 8.07 19.29
N THR A 303 -30.95 6.92 18.79
CA THR A 303 -32.27 6.35 19.10
C THR A 303 -32.27 5.52 20.37
N TYR A 304 -31.10 5.39 21.02
CA TYR A 304 -31.02 4.70 22.29
C TYR A 304 -32.01 5.24 23.29
N LEU A 305 -32.96 4.41 23.69
CA LEU A 305 -33.95 4.71 24.72
C LEU A 305 -33.48 4.04 26.02
N PRO A 306 -33.20 4.80 27.11
CA PRO A 306 -32.82 4.19 28.37
C PRO A 306 -33.94 3.25 28.83
N ALA A 307 -33.60 1.97 29.00
CA ALA A 307 -34.52 1.01 29.60
C ALA A 307 -34.90 1.47 31.01
N ALA A 308 -36.13 1.16 31.43
CA ALA A 308 -36.49 1.34 32.84
C ALA A 308 -35.44 0.58 33.68
N PRO A 309 -34.83 1.23 34.70
CA PRO A 309 -33.70 0.67 35.42
C PRO A 309 -34.03 -0.72 35.94
N GLN A 310 -33.32 -1.74 35.48
CA GLN A 310 -33.43 -3.09 36.01
C GLN A 310 -32.79 -3.08 37.41
N PRO A 311 -33.47 -3.61 38.43
CA PRO A 311 -32.92 -3.64 39.77
C PRO A 311 -31.71 -4.59 39.81
N VAL A 312 -30.51 -4.06 39.82
CA VAL A 312 -29.31 -4.83 40.14
C VAL A 312 -29.48 -5.28 41.61
N LYS A 313 -29.45 -6.59 41.85
CA LYS A 313 -29.58 -7.17 43.21
C LYS A 313 -28.50 -6.55 44.11
N GLY A 314 -28.95 -5.67 45.05
CA GLY A 314 -28.07 -4.99 46.02
C GLY A 314 -27.91 -3.48 45.86
N VAL A 315 -28.50 -2.86 44.82
CA VAL A 315 -28.48 -1.39 44.66
C VAL A 315 -29.92 -0.86 44.74
N THR A 316 -30.19 -0.03 45.71
CA THR A 316 -31.50 0.67 45.83
C THR A 316 -31.64 1.66 44.68
N SER A 317 -32.60 1.43 43.79
CA SER A 317 -32.86 2.30 42.64
C SER A 317 -33.53 3.58 43.12
N THR A 318 -32.79 4.67 43.12
CA THR A 318 -33.37 6.01 43.03
C THR A 318 -33.34 6.45 41.58
N VAL A 319 -34.48 6.58 40.95
CA VAL A 319 -34.64 7.12 39.59
C VAL A 319 -34.01 8.52 39.57
N LEU A 320 -32.98 8.74 38.78
CA LEU A 320 -32.51 10.08 38.46
C LEU A 320 -33.59 10.80 37.62
N PRO A 321 -34.16 11.90 38.11
CA PRO A 321 -34.98 12.75 37.28
C PRO A 321 -34.00 13.54 36.38
N GLY A 322 -33.80 13.11 35.13
CA GLY A 322 -32.90 13.91 34.31
C GLY A 322 -32.78 13.54 32.84
N LEU A 323 -32.91 12.29 32.45
CA LEU A 323 -32.95 11.90 31.04
C LEU A 323 -34.35 11.39 30.65
N GLN A 324 -35.41 12.05 31.16
CA GLN A 324 -36.75 11.88 30.59
C GLN A 324 -36.76 12.61 29.25
N PHE A 325 -36.65 11.88 28.16
CA PHE A 325 -37.12 12.38 26.87
C PHE A 325 -38.60 12.75 27.07
N LYS A 326 -38.92 14.04 27.00
CA LYS A 326 -40.30 14.49 27.06
C LYS A 326 -41.10 13.71 26.02
N GLN A 327 -42.06 12.92 26.47
CA GLN A 327 -42.85 11.99 25.65
C GLN A 327 -43.50 12.70 24.46
N HIS A 328 -43.45 12.07 23.29
CA HIS A 328 -44.23 12.33 22.08
C HIS A 328 -43.89 13.60 21.27
N LYS A 329 -42.66 14.06 21.27
CA LYS A 329 -42.27 15.20 20.42
C LYS A 329 -41.37 14.74 19.27
N PRO A 330 -41.73 15.16 18.04
CA PRO A 330 -40.84 14.87 16.90
C PRO A 330 -39.49 15.61 17.05
N VAL A 331 -38.48 15.03 16.46
CA VAL A 331 -37.11 15.54 16.51
C VAL A 331 -36.59 15.67 15.08
N ALA A 332 -36.04 16.82 14.72
CA ALA A 332 -35.20 16.96 13.54
C ALA A 332 -33.73 17.03 13.95
N TRP A 333 -32.89 16.49 13.12
CA TRP A 333 -31.45 16.49 13.39
C TRP A 333 -30.66 16.62 12.12
N MET A 334 -29.46 17.13 12.26
CA MET A 334 -28.46 17.24 11.20
C MET A 334 -27.08 16.96 11.78
N GLN A 335 -26.22 16.33 11.02
CA GLN A 335 -24.85 16.07 11.44
C GLN A 335 -23.89 16.12 10.26
N VAL A 336 -22.65 16.45 10.59
CA VAL A 336 -21.47 16.25 9.76
C VAL A 336 -20.72 15.04 10.30
N LEU A 337 -20.28 14.18 9.44
CA LEU A 337 -19.52 12.97 9.77
C LEU A 337 -18.27 12.91 8.89
N GLY A 338 -17.26 12.20 9.35
CA GLY A 338 -16.06 11.96 8.59
C GLY A 338 -15.12 11.00 9.30
N GLY A 339 -14.22 10.46 8.57
CA GLY A 339 -13.20 9.55 9.09
C GLY A 339 -12.10 9.32 8.07
N ASP A 340 -11.02 8.76 8.56
CA ASP A 340 -9.87 8.31 7.78
C ASP A 340 -9.49 6.88 8.20
N SER A 341 -8.95 6.12 7.28
CA SER A 341 -8.34 4.83 7.56
C SER A 341 -7.12 4.59 6.68
N ASP A 342 -6.08 4.07 7.32
CA ASP A 342 -4.85 3.64 6.68
C ASP A 342 -4.79 2.11 6.72
N ARG A 343 -4.54 1.48 5.58
CA ARG A 343 -4.31 0.05 5.49
C ARG A 343 -2.91 -0.24 4.96
N ASP A 344 -2.18 -1.04 5.71
CA ASP A 344 -0.86 -1.52 5.31
C ASP A 344 -0.95 -2.51 4.14
N ALA A 345 0.16 -2.65 3.40
CA ALA A 345 0.26 -3.63 2.34
C ALA A 345 0.32 -5.04 2.96
N GLU A 346 -0.55 -5.93 2.49
CA GLU A 346 -0.64 -7.31 2.94
C GLU A 346 -0.62 -8.25 1.75
N ASP A 347 0.19 -9.30 1.84
CA ASP A 347 0.45 -10.36 0.83
C ASP A 347 0.20 -9.97 -0.65
N ASN A 348 -1.00 -9.56 -1.00
CA ASN A 348 -1.49 -9.41 -2.36
C ASN A 348 -2.14 -8.06 -2.64
N ALA A 349 -2.40 -7.26 -1.61
CA ALA A 349 -2.94 -5.92 -1.70
C ALA A 349 -1.86 -4.90 -1.39
N ARG A 350 -1.86 -3.78 -2.12
CA ARG A 350 -1.03 -2.62 -1.79
C ARG A 350 -1.65 -1.89 -0.61
N SER A 351 -0.85 -1.07 0.08
CA SER A 351 -1.38 -0.13 1.06
C SER A 351 -2.21 0.95 0.38
N TYR A 352 -3.23 1.42 1.09
CA TYR A 352 -4.05 2.54 0.67
C TYR A 352 -4.57 3.34 1.86
N GLU A 353 -4.83 4.60 1.61
CA GLU A 353 -5.52 5.51 2.51
C GLU A 353 -6.95 5.73 2.02
N HIS A 354 -7.89 5.87 2.95
CA HIS A 354 -9.29 6.15 2.66
C HIS A 354 -9.83 7.21 3.59
N ASP A 355 -10.32 8.30 3.01
CA ASP A 355 -10.95 9.40 3.69
C ASP A 355 -12.41 9.53 3.29
N TYR A 356 -13.27 9.94 4.23
CA TYR A 356 -14.63 10.30 3.88
C TYR A 356 -15.14 11.49 4.70
N VAL A 357 -16.00 12.28 4.10
CA VAL A 357 -16.72 13.36 4.75
C VAL A 357 -18.16 13.43 4.22
N GLY A 358 -19.09 13.65 5.11
CA GLY A 358 -20.50 13.70 4.73
C GLY A 358 -21.36 14.60 5.60
N ILE A 359 -22.56 14.85 5.09
CA ILE A 359 -23.61 15.50 5.82
C ILE A 359 -24.89 14.69 5.68
N ASN A 360 -25.55 14.46 6.79
CA ASN A 360 -26.87 13.83 6.79
C ASN A 360 -27.82 14.52 7.75
N GLY A 361 -29.09 14.23 7.57
CA GLY A 361 -30.13 14.74 8.43
C GLY A 361 -31.35 13.84 8.44
N GLY A 362 -32.15 13.97 9.45
CA GLY A 362 -33.32 13.13 9.62
C GLY A 362 -34.40 13.75 10.45
N TYR A 363 -35.54 13.07 10.44
CA TYR A 363 -36.72 13.42 11.21
C TYR A 363 -37.26 12.19 11.92
N GLU A 364 -37.53 12.30 13.20
CA GLU A 364 -37.99 11.22 14.08
C GLU A 364 -39.37 11.55 14.68
N TRP A 365 -40.23 10.55 14.71
CA TRP A 365 -41.48 10.53 15.44
C TRP A 365 -41.30 9.69 16.69
N ASP A 366 -41.63 10.29 17.85
CA ASP A 366 -41.68 9.57 19.12
C ASP A 366 -43.11 9.02 19.33
N LEU A 367 -43.24 7.71 19.36
CA LEU A 367 -44.49 6.98 19.57
C LEU A 367 -44.53 6.31 20.96
N GLY A 368 -43.79 6.85 21.92
CA GLY A 368 -43.70 6.34 23.29
C GLY A 368 -42.61 5.26 23.45
N GLN A 369 -42.99 4.00 23.37
CA GLN A 369 -42.00 2.88 23.45
C GLN A 369 -41.31 2.61 22.13
N ARG A 370 -41.67 3.35 21.08
CA ARG A 370 -41.09 3.20 19.73
C ARG A 370 -40.76 4.57 19.16
N ARG A 371 -39.61 4.67 18.51
CA ARG A 371 -39.26 5.77 17.60
C ARG A 371 -39.22 5.25 16.19
N VAL A 372 -39.66 6.07 15.25
CA VAL A 372 -39.56 5.81 13.82
C VAL A 372 -38.94 7.04 13.19
N GLY A 373 -37.99 6.87 12.31
CA GLY A 373 -37.34 8.00 11.67
C GLY A 373 -37.00 7.74 10.21
N LEU A 374 -36.78 8.84 9.51
CA LEU A 374 -36.23 8.88 8.17
C LEU A 374 -34.88 9.60 8.24
N VAL A 375 -33.97 9.19 7.39
CA VAL A 375 -32.63 9.77 7.24
C VAL A 375 -32.28 9.92 5.77
N GLY A 376 -31.52 10.93 5.44
CA GLY A 376 -30.94 11.08 4.09
C GLY A 376 -29.67 11.92 4.19
N GLY A 377 -28.76 11.69 3.26
CA GLY A 377 -27.48 12.37 3.27
C GLY A 377 -26.66 12.14 2.02
N VAL A 378 -25.51 12.81 2.03
CA VAL A 378 -24.47 12.68 1.03
C VAL A 378 -23.13 12.47 1.73
N VAL A 379 -22.30 11.60 1.16
CA VAL A 379 -20.94 11.32 1.64
C VAL A 379 -20.02 11.31 0.42
N ASN A 380 -18.96 12.09 0.51
CA ASN A 380 -17.83 12.01 -0.42
C ASN A 380 -16.74 11.19 0.22
N SER A 381 -16.12 10.32 -0.52
CA SER A 381 -15.00 9.50 -0.08
C SER A 381 -13.92 9.43 -1.14
N ASP A 382 -12.70 9.54 -0.69
CA ASP A 382 -11.48 9.45 -1.49
C ASP A 382 -10.69 8.23 -1.03
N THR A 383 -10.17 7.45 -1.98
CA THR A 383 -9.31 6.29 -1.69
C THR A 383 -8.09 6.36 -2.59
N ASP A 384 -6.93 6.51 -1.98
CA ASP A 384 -5.66 6.69 -2.67
C ASP A 384 -4.73 5.49 -2.40
N GLY A 385 -4.30 4.83 -3.47
CA GLY A 385 -3.29 3.76 -3.39
C GLY A 385 -1.89 4.31 -3.21
N ASN A 386 -1.05 3.59 -2.47
CA ASN A 386 0.34 3.97 -2.29
C ASN A 386 1.05 4.20 -3.63
N GLU A 387 1.98 5.17 -3.66
CA GLU A 387 2.71 5.62 -4.86
C GLU A 387 1.79 6.14 -5.98
N ASN A 388 0.58 6.58 -5.64
CA ASN A 388 -0.46 6.96 -6.59
C ASN A 388 -0.82 5.83 -7.58
N SER A 389 -0.80 4.58 -7.11
CA SER A 389 -1.10 3.41 -7.94
C SER A 389 -2.53 3.42 -8.46
N PHE A 390 -3.45 3.95 -7.66
CA PHE A 390 -4.82 4.25 -8.06
C PHE A 390 -5.38 5.40 -7.23
N LYS A 391 -6.45 6.00 -7.73
CA LYS A 391 -7.30 6.95 -7.03
C LYS A 391 -8.75 6.62 -7.31
N SER A 392 -9.60 6.68 -6.29
CA SER A 392 -11.04 6.45 -6.43
C SER A 392 -11.82 7.48 -5.62
N ASP A 393 -12.45 8.41 -6.31
CA ASP A 393 -13.34 9.42 -5.73
C ASP A 393 -14.77 8.91 -5.84
N THR A 394 -15.54 8.91 -4.75
CA THR A 394 -16.91 8.41 -4.76
C THR A 394 -17.86 9.37 -4.06
N GLU A 395 -18.96 9.70 -4.73
CA GLU A 395 -20.08 10.44 -4.15
C GLU A 395 -21.24 9.49 -3.84
N HIS A 396 -21.62 9.36 -2.57
CA HIS A 396 -22.75 8.55 -2.14
C HIS A 396 -23.95 9.42 -1.79
N PHE A 397 -25.09 9.12 -2.37
CA PHE A 397 -26.41 9.70 -2.02
C PHE A 397 -27.27 8.60 -1.43
N TYR A 398 -27.87 8.83 -0.27
CA TYR A 398 -28.69 7.80 0.36
C TYR A 398 -29.91 8.34 1.07
N LEU A 399 -30.91 7.47 1.16
CA LEU A 399 -32.09 7.61 1.98
C LEU A 399 -32.27 6.37 2.84
N GLY A 400 -32.90 6.52 3.99
CA GLY A 400 -33.14 5.39 4.86
C GLY A 400 -34.29 5.62 5.83
N ALA A 401 -34.70 4.53 6.42
CA ALA A 401 -35.69 4.50 7.49
C ALA A 401 -35.17 3.68 8.65
N TYR A 402 -35.56 4.03 9.85
CA TYR A 402 -35.17 3.30 11.05
C TYR A 402 -36.28 3.29 12.09
N THR A 403 -36.23 2.28 12.95
CA THR A 403 -37.07 2.22 14.12
C THR A 403 -36.28 1.75 15.32
N SER A 404 -36.56 2.36 16.47
CA SER A 404 -35.99 1.92 17.75
C SER A 404 -37.14 1.63 18.71
N GLN A 405 -37.15 0.46 19.29
CA GLN A 405 -38.18 -0.03 20.19
C GLN A 405 -37.60 -0.44 21.53
N GLN A 406 -38.14 0.09 22.60
CA GLN A 406 -37.83 -0.35 23.95
C GLN A 406 -38.57 -1.66 24.25
N LEU A 407 -37.86 -2.69 24.64
CA LEU A 407 -38.33 -3.98 25.08
C LEU A 407 -37.96 -4.19 26.56
N GLN A 408 -38.44 -5.27 27.17
CA GLN A 408 -38.06 -5.55 28.55
C GLN A 408 -36.56 -5.78 28.68
N GLY A 409 -35.84 -4.80 29.22
CA GLY A 409 -34.41 -4.88 29.53
C GLY A 409 -33.45 -4.46 28.43
N PHE A 410 -33.92 -4.18 27.21
CA PHE A 410 -33.06 -3.72 26.10
C PHE A 410 -33.83 -2.86 25.09
N THR A 411 -33.09 -2.15 24.28
CA THR A 411 -33.56 -1.39 23.11
C THR A 411 -33.13 -2.13 21.85
N LEU A 412 -34.08 -2.36 20.95
CA LEU A 412 -33.84 -2.90 19.63
C LEU A 412 -33.96 -1.77 18.61
N THR A 413 -32.87 -1.49 17.89
CA THR A 413 -32.87 -0.54 16.77
C THR A 413 -32.66 -1.32 15.48
N THR A 414 -33.51 -1.06 14.48
CA THR A 414 -33.35 -1.57 13.13
C THR A 414 -33.34 -0.41 12.15
N SER A 415 -32.47 -0.45 11.16
CA SER A 415 -32.37 0.55 10.12
C SER A 415 -32.12 -0.08 8.75
N LEU A 416 -32.56 0.61 7.73
CA LEU A 416 -32.36 0.24 6.34
C LEU A 416 -31.95 1.49 5.57
N LEU A 417 -30.80 1.45 4.94
CA LEU A 417 -30.32 2.47 4.00
C LEU A 417 -30.42 1.92 2.58
N GLY A 418 -30.68 2.80 1.63
CA GLY A 418 -30.56 2.53 0.21
C GLY A 418 -30.02 3.75 -0.47
N GLY A 419 -29.12 3.57 -1.43
CA GLY A 419 -28.45 4.70 -2.03
C GLY A 419 -27.83 4.39 -3.39
N TYR A 420 -27.24 5.44 -3.93
CA TYR A 420 -26.59 5.49 -5.23
C TYR A 420 -25.19 6.04 -5.04
N GLY A 421 -24.19 5.39 -5.63
CA GLY A 421 -22.80 5.83 -5.68
C GLY A 421 -22.42 6.24 -7.11
N ARG A 422 -21.68 7.34 -7.23
CA ARG A 422 -20.99 7.74 -8.45
C ARG A 422 -19.49 7.66 -8.20
N HIS A 423 -18.82 6.91 -9.05
CA HIS A 423 -17.40 6.61 -8.92
C HIS A 423 -16.61 7.24 -10.06
N ASP A 424 -15.56 7.97 -9.74
CA ASP A 424 -14.54 8.45 -10.67
C ASP A 424 -13.19 7.82 -10.26
N ASN A 425 -12.56 7.07 -11.19
CA ASN A 425 -11.37 6.30 -10.89
C ASN A 425 -10.21 6.64 -11.80
N GLU A 426 -9.03 6.59 -11.23
CA GLU A 426 -7.76 6.68 -11.93
C GLU A 426 -6.89 5.48 -11.53
N ARG A 427 -6.27 4.83 -12.50
CA ARG A 427 -5.31 3.74 -12.30
C ARG A 427 -4.00 4.08 -12.99
N LEU A 428 -2.91 4.11 -12.24
CA LEU A 428 -1.58 4.28 -12.80
C LEU A 428 -1.16 3.01 -13.54
N VAL A 429 -0.66 3.18 -14.74
CA VAL A 429 -0.09 2.13 -15.57
C VAL A 429 1.34 2.48 -15.93
N ILE A 430 2.25 1.55 -15.75
CA ILE A 430 3.63 1.66 -16.23
C ILE A 430 3.72 0.91 -17.56
N ASP A 431 3.70 1.64 -18.66
CA ASP A 431 3.89 1.10 -20.00
C ASP A 431 5.37 1.21 -20.36
N ASN A 432 6.01 0.09 -20.70
CA ASN A 432 7.45 0.08 -20.99
C ASN A 432 7.83 0.83 -22.27
N LEU A 433 6.89 1.09 -23.17
CA LEU A 433 7.14 1.87 -24.39
C LEU A 433 6.66 3.32 -24.26
N ASN A 434 5.51 3.54 -23.60
CA ASN A 434 4.85 4.84 -23.54
C ASN A 434 5.07 5.57 -22.20
N GLY A 435 5.65 4.89 -21.21
CA GLY A 435 5.95 5.46 -19.90
C GLY A 435 4.80 5.36 -18.92
N ARG A 436 4.65 6.39 -18.09
CA ARG A 436 3.59 6.46 -17.09
C ARG A 436 2.32 6.98 -17.75
N GLU A 437 1.29 6.18 -17.75
CA GLU A 437 -0.04 6.50 -18.24
C GLU A 437 -1.07 6.42 -17.11
N VAL A 438 -2.21 7.08 -17.27
CA VAL A 438 -3.30 7.03 -16.31
C VAL A 438 -4.57 6.58 -17.03
N ALA A 439 -5.06 5.41 -16.66
CA ALA A 439 -6.36 4.91 -17.08
C ALA A 439 -7.44 5.53 -16.19
N LYS A 440 -8.50 6.07 -16.80
CA LYS A 440 -9.62 6.73 -16.12
C LYS A 440 -10.92 6.06 -16.47
N SER A 441 -11.78 5.88 -15.48
CA SER A 441 -13.16 5.41 -15.69
C SER A 441 -14.13 6.10 -14.76
N ASP A 442 -15.39 6.18 -15.18
CA ASP A 442 -16.51 6.64 -14.40
C ASP A 442 -17.65 5.62 -14.50
N PHE A 443 -18.30 5.31 -13.40
CA PHE A 443 -19.45 4.40 -13.33
C PHE A 443 -20.30 4.67 -12.09
N SER A 444 -21.42 3.92 -11.98
CA SER A 444 -22.37 4.07 -10.90
C SER A 444 -22.55 2.78 -10.11
N SER A 445 -23.12 2.91 -8.94
CA SER A 445 -23.54 1.77 -8.13
C SER A 445 -24.87 2.05 -7.43
N LEU A 446 -25.60 0.98 -7.15
CA LEU A 446 -26.74 1.00 -6.23
C LEU A 446 -26.40 0.16 -5.02
N PHE A 447 -26.77 0.62 -3.82
CA PHE A 447 -26.55 -0.16 -2.61
C PHE A 447 -27.76 -0.23 -1.70
N ILE A 448 -27.81 -1.29 -0.89
CA ILE A 448 -28.76 -1.47 0.21
C ILE A 448 -27.97 -1.92 1.43
N SER A 449 -28.29 -1.32 2.60
CA SER A 449 -27.66 -1.69 3.86
C SER A 449 -28.69 -1.78 5.00
N PRO A 450 -29.10 -2.98 5.40
CA PRO A 450 -29.84 -3.24 6.63
C PRO A 450 -28.92 -3.34 7.85
N SER A 451 -29.44 -2.92 9.02
CA SER A 451 -28.76 -3.06 10.31
C SER A 451 -29.71 -3.40 11.44
N VAL A 452 -29.16 -4.13 12.41
CA VAL A 452 -29.82 -4.45 13.68
C VAL A 452 -28.85 -4.16 14.83
N THR A 453 -29.30 -3.37 15.82
CA THR A 453 -28.54 -3.09 17.03
C THR A 453 -29.40 -3.43 18.26
N ILE A 454 -28.80 -4.13 19.21
CA ILE A 454 -29.38 -4.40 20.54
C ILE A 454 -28.51 -3.68 21.57
N ALA A 455 -29.12 -2.88 22.43
CA ALA A 455 -28.43 -2.14 23.48
C ALA A 455 -29.17 -2.23 24.81
N SER A 456 -28.44 -2.24 25.91
CA SER A 456 -28.99 -2.19 27.27
C SER A 456 -28.32 -1.11 28.09
N ALA A 457 -28.96 -0.67 29.21
CA ALA A 457 -28.34 0.21 30.15
C ALA A 457 -28.50 -0.29 31.58
N TYR A 458 -27.42 -0.28 32.32
CA TYR A 458 -27.37 -0.68 33.72
C TYR A 458 -26.83 0.46 34.54
N LYS A 459 -27.65 0.99 35.42
CA LYS A 459 -27.25 2.04 36.36
C LYS A 459 -26.35 1.42 37.44
N ILE A 460 -25.09 1.83 37.49
CA ILE A 460 -24.09 1.35 38.45
C ILE A 460 -23.97 2.29 39.64
N TYR A 461 -24.00 3.61 39.38
CA TYR A 461 -24.00 4.65 40.39
C TYR A 461 -25.03 5.73 40.00
N GLU A 462 -25.30 6.68 40.89
CA GLU A 462 -26.30 7.72 40.63
C GLU A 462 -26.15 8.45 39.31
N ARG A 463 -24.91 8.63 38.86
CA ARG A 463 -24.55 9.38 37.64
C ARG A 463 -23.84 8.56 36.59
N VAL A 464 -23.68 7.23 36.81
CA VAL A 464 -22.94 6.35 35.92
C VAL A 464 -23.81 5.22 35.41
N GLU A 465 -23.91 5.10 34.12
CA GLU A 465 -24.55 3.99 33.44
C GLU A 465 -23.53 3.18 32.63
N LEU A 466 -23.67 1.87 32.66
CA LEU A 466 -22.95 0.96 31.78
C LEU A 466 -23.89 0.55 30.63
N ARG A 467 -23.42 0.72 29.38
CA ARG A 467 -24.23 0.51 28.17
C ARG A 467 -23.58 -0.51 27.25
N PRO A 468 -23.80 -1.81 27.43
CA PRO A 468 -23.42 -2.81 26.46
C PRO A 468 -24.31 -2.72 25.23
N SER A 469 -23.72 -2.93 24.04
CA SER A 469 -24.46 -3.07 22.79
C SER A 469 -23.79 -4.03 21.83
N ALA A 470 -24.59 -4.57 20.93
CA ALA A 470 -24.15 -5.41 19.81
C ALA A 470 -24.91 -4.98 18.56
N SER A 471 -24.18 -4.81 17.46
CA SER A 471 -24.76 -4.50 16.16
C SER A 471 -24.28 -5.46 15.09
N VAL A 472 -25.13 -5.66 14.09
CA VAL A 472 -24.84 -6.40 12.85
C VAL A 472 -25.33 -5.53 11.71
N ASN A 473 -24.42 -5.20 10.79
CA ASN A 473 -24.67 -4.39 9.61
C ASN A 473 -24.32 -5.24 8.38
N TYR A 474 -25.18 -5.28 7.40
CA TYR A 474 -24.92 -5.93 6.12
C TYR A 474 -25.03 -4.89 5.01
N SER A 475 -24.05 -4.84 4.14
CA SER A 475 -24.04 -3.92 3.00
C SER A 475 -23.84 -4.70 1.71
N ILE A 476 -24.64 -4.39 0.73
CA ILE A 476 -24.55 -4.97 -0.60
C ILE A 476 -24.65 -3.85 -1.63
N ALA A 477 -23.78 -3.87 -2.63
CA ALA A 477 -23.90 -2.97 -3.79
C ALA A 477 -23.75 -3.74 -5.09
N TRP A 478 -24.44 -3.23 -6.11
CA TRP A 478 -24.32 -3.61 -7.51
C TRP A 478 -23.61 -2.49 -8.24
N LEU A 479 -22.42 -2.80 -8.76
CA LEU A 479 -21.58 -1.88 -9.53
C LEU A 479 -21.84 -2.10 -11.00
N ASP A 480 -22.05 -1.00 -11.73
CA ASP A 480 -22.26 -1.06 -13.19
C ASP A 480 -20.95 -1.44 -13.91
N ASP A 481 -21.08 -2.04 -15.09
CA ASP A 481 -19.97 -2.24 -16.00
C ASP A 481 -19.37 -0.90 -16.45
N HIS A 482 -18.07 -0.90 -16.73
CA HIS A 482 -17.40 0.31 -17.18
C HIS A 482 -16.17 0.01 -18.04
N SER A 483 -15.73 1.02 -18.78
CA SER A 483 -14.51 0.94 -19.59
C SER A 483 -13.59 2.11 -19.28
N GLU A 484 -12.32 1.81 -19.20
CA GLU A 484 -11.27 2.79 -19.01
C GLU A 484 -10.93 3.53 -20.31
N ARG A 485 -10.32 4.70 -20.15
CA ARG A 485 -9.78 5.54 -21.23
C ARG A 485 -8.51 6.23 -20.75
N GLY A 486 -7.66 6.64 -21.67
CA GLY A 486 -6.48 7.47 -21.36
C GLY A 486 -5.15 6.76 -21.44
N THR A 487 -5.13 5.44 -21.65
CA THR A 487 -3.90 4.71 -21.96
C THR A 487 -3.85 4.30 -23.43
N THR A 488 -2.64 4.07 -23.92
CA THR A 488 -2.39 3.68 -25.31
C THR A 488 -2.85 2.25 -25.59
N GLN A 489 -2.59 1.31 -24.65
CA GLN A 489 -2.81 -0.13 -24.88
C GLN A 489 -3.49 -0.85 -23.70
N SER A 490 -3.69 -0.19 -22.56
CA SER A 490 -4.08 -0.85 -21.30
C SER A 490 -5.42 -0.42 -20.74
N ASN A 491 -6.30 0.17 -21.56
CA ASN A 491 -7.65 0.46 -21.11
C ASN A 491 -8.42 -0.85 -20.91
N LEU A 492 -8.90 -1.06 -19.71
CA LEU A 492 -9.70 -2.22 -19.35
C LEU A 492 -11.18 -1.96 -19.57
N SER A 493 -11.93 -3.01 -19.85
CA SER A 493 -13.36 -3.06 -19.59
C SER A 493 -13.60 -3.99 -18.41
N VAL A 494 -14.38 -3.54 -17.46
CA VAL A 494 -14.73 -4.27 -16.23
C VAL A 494 -16.21 -4.58 -16.29
N ASP A 495 -16.59 -5.85 -16.14
CA ASP A 495 -17.98 -6.27 -16.17
C ASP A 495 -18.69 -5.87 -14.86
N ASP A 496 -20.01 -5.78 -14.89
CA ASP A 496 -20.85 -5.53 -13.72
C ASP A 496 -20.62 -6.61 -12.65
N ARG A 497 -20.72 -6.23 -11.37
CA ARG A 497 -20.52 -7.15 -10.26
C ARG A 497 -21.20 -6.69 -8.98
N LYS A 498 -21.29 -7.62 -8.05
CA LYS A 498 -21.83 -7.39 -6.72
C LYS A 498 -20.69 -7.42 -5.69
N ILE A 499 -20.72 -6.46 -4.78
CA ILE A 499 -19.86 -6.43 -3.59
C ILE A 499 -20.72 -6.50 -2.33
N GLN A 500 -20.21 -7.14 -1.29
CA GLN A 500 -20.96 -7.29 -0.04
C GLN A 500 -20.05 -7.39 1.17
N ALA A 501 -20.52 -6.85 2.30
CA ALA A 501 -19.81 -6.89 3.55
C ALA A 501 -20.78 -7.12 4.72
N LEU A 502 -20.35 -7.92 5.67
CA LEU A 502 -21.03 -8.13 6.95
C LEU A 502 -20.14 -7.58 8.07
N SER A 503 -20.61 -6.54 8.77
CA SER A 503 -19.91 -5.95 9.90
C SER A 503 -20.62 -6.27 11.20
N THR A 504 -19.87 -6.65 12.22
CA THR A 504 -20.37 -6.90 13.58
C THR A 504 -19.58 -6.08 14.57
N LYS A 505 -20.26 -5.41 15.50
CA LYS A 505 -19.64 -4.61 16.55
C LYS A 505 -20.16 -5.03 17.90
N LEU A 506 -19.26 -5.30 18.83
CA LEU A 506 -19.55 -5.55 20.25
C LEU A 506 -18.89 -4.43 21.06
N GLN A 507 -19.68 -3.72 21.85
CA GLN A 507 -19.19 -2.56 22.56
C GLN A 507 -19.73 -2.52 23.99
N ILE A 508 -18.95 -1.90 24.86
CA ILE A 508 -19.35 -1.49 26.18
C ILE A 508 -19.02 -0.02 26.38
N ALA A 509 -20.00 0.77 26.84
CA ALA A 509 -19.80 2.18 27.12
C ALA A 509 -20.12 2.51 28.58
N ALA A 510 -19.39 3.47 29.13
CA ALA A 510 -19.62 4.05 30.44
C ALA A 510 -20.03 5.51 30.26
N ALA A 511 -21.28 5.82 30.56
CA ALA A 511 -21.85 7.15 30.44
C ALA A 511 -21.92 7.83 31.81
N TYR A 512 -21.42 9.06 31.91
CA TYR A 512 -21.44 9.89 33.09
C TYR A 512 -22.29 11.14 32.86
N ALA A 513 -23.42 11.23 33.55
CA ALA A 513 -24.27 12.42 33.55
C ALA A 513 -23.69 13.48 34.51
N TYR A 514 -22.99 14.49 34.01
CA TYR A 514 -22.46 15.53 34.87
C TYR A 514 -23.47 16.63 35.18
N SER A 515 -24.54 16.75 34.37
CA SER A 515 -25.71 17.56 34.64
C SER A 515 -26.99 16.86 34.19
N ALA A 516 -28.14 17.47 34.45
CA ALA A 516 -29.46 16.98 33.99
C ALA A 516 -29.59 16.98 32.45
N THR A 517 -28.71 17.70 31.75
CA THR A 517 -28.80 17.94 30.29
C THR A 517 -27.54 17.62 29.54
N SER A 518 -26.50 17.16 30.23
CA SER A 518 -25.18 16.93 29.61
C SER A 518 -24.55 15.63 30.11
N GLU A 519 -23.97 14.90 29.17
CA GLU A 519 -23.42 13.57 29.38
C GLU A 519 -22.07 13.45 28.68
N PHE A 520 -21.17 12.75 29.32
CA PHE A 520 -19.91 12.28 28.74
C PHE A 520 -19.93 10.75 28.72
N GLU A 521 -19.52 10.15 27.62
CA GLU A 521 -19.45 8.71 27.45
C GLU A 521 -18.07 8.28 26.96
N LEU A 522 -17.53 7.24 27.55
CA LEU A 522 -16.36 6.51 27.03
C LEU A 522 -16.81 5.12 26.64
N ARG A 523 -16.32 4.63 25.51
CA ARG A 523 -16.65 3.32 25.00
C ARG A 523 -15.42 2.58 24.47
N THR A 524 -15.50 1.25 24.49
CA THR A 524 -14.52 0.36 23.87
C THR A 524 -15.21 -0.88 23.37
N GLY A 525 -14.58 -1.57 22.45
CA GLY A 525 -15.17 -2.77 21.88
C GLY A 525 -14.30 -3.42 20.83
N VAL A 526 -14.92 -4.36 20.13
CA VAL A 526 -14.34 -5.07 19.01
C VAL A 526 -15.27 -5.02 17.81
N ASN A 527 -14.69 -4.90 16.64
CA ASN A 527 -15.36 -4.99 15.35
C ASN A 527 -14.90 -6.25 14.62
N SER A 528 -15.78 -6.84 13.82
CA SER A 528 -15.37 -7.77 12.78
C SER A 528 -16.02 -7.35 11.46
N ARG A 529 -15.28 -7.47 10.38
CA ARG A 529 -15.76 -7.27 9.01
C ARG A 529 -15.46 -8.52 8.20
N TYR A 530 -16.47 -9.02 7.51
CA TYR A 530 -16.36 -10.09 6.53
C TYR A 530 -16.81 -9.54 5.18
N THR A 531 -15.98 -9.68 4.16
CA THR A 531 -16.28 -9.30 2.77
C THR A 531 -16.39 -10.55 1.91
N ASP A 532 -17.36 -10.56 1.00
CA ASP A 532 -17.63 -11.66 0.07
C ASP A 532 -18.09 -11.04 -1.26
N ASP A 533 -17.12 -10.63 -2.06
CA ASP A 533 -17.36 -9.93 -3.31
C ASP A 533 -17.29 -10.89 -4.49
N ASP A 534 -18.10 -10.65 -5.53
CA ASP A 534 -18.00 -11.40 -6.78
C ASP A 534 -16.61 -11.20 -7.40
N ASP A 535 -16.11 -12.23 -8.07
CA ASP A 535 -14.89 -12.12 -8.87
C ASP A 535 -14.97 -10.94 -9.84
N THR A 536 -13.90 -10.18 -9.95
CA THR A 536 -13.80 -9.11 -10.96
C THR A 536 -13.44 -9.71 -12.31
N GLU A 537 -14.32 -9.58 -13.29
CA GLU A 537 -14.05 -9.94 -14.67
C GLU A 537 -13.59 -8.71 -15.44
N ILE A 538 -12.39 -8.80 -16.01
CA ILE A 538 -11.80 -7.74 -16.83
C ILE A 538 -11.58 -8.24 -18.25
N SER A 539 -11.66 -7.33 -19.22
CA SER A 539 -11.27 -7.60 -20.58
C SER A 539 -10.35 -6.52 -21.13
N ILE A 540 -9.39 -6.95 -21.95
CA ILE A 540 -8.47 -6.08 -22.68
C ILE A 540 -8.25 -6.65 -24.07
N GLY A 541 -8.41 -5.82 -25.11
CA GLY A 541 -8.21 -6.26 -26.49
C GLY A 541 -9.04 -7.48 -26.90
N GLY A 542 -10.12 -7.80 -26.19
CA GLY A 542 -10.96 -8.99 -26.41
C GLY A 542 -10.56 -10.23 -25.60
N SER A 543 -9.43 -10.21 -24.90
CA SER A 543 -9.06 -11.25 -23.93
C SER A 543 -9.73 -11.00 -22.58
N LYS A 544 -10.37 -12.02 -22.02
CA LYS A 544 -11.03 -11.95 -20.70
C LYS A 544 -10.22 -12.65 -19.63
N SER A 545 -10.17 -12.06 -18.45
CA SER A 545 -9.57 -12.64 -17.25
C SER A 545 -10.44 -12.38 -16.04
N LYS A 546 -10.45 -13.31 -15.09
CA LYS A 546 -11.12 -13.15 -13.79
C LYS A 546 -10.11 -13.18 -12.66
N PHE A 547 -10.35 -12.37 -11.65
CA PHE A 547 -9.62 -12.46 -10.38
C PHE A 547 -10.56 -12.31 -9.19
N SER A 548 -10.31 -13.12 -8.17
CA SER A 548 -10.91 -12.93 -6.85
C SER A 548 -10.28 -11.71 -6.17
N ASN A 549 -11.03 -11.07 -5.31
CA ASN A 549 -10.53 -9.93 -4.56
C ASN A 549 -9.27 -10.28 -3.76
N VAL A 550 -8.40 -9.31 -3.64
CA VAL A 550 -7.17 -9.38 -2.87
C VAL A 550 -7.41 -8.81 -1.48
N GLY A 551 -6.80 -9.39 -0.47
CA GLY A 551 -6.91 -8.97 0.93
C GLY A 551 -7.70 -9.96 1.79
N ASP A 552 -7.72 -9.69 3.09
CA ASP A 552 -8.38 -10.55 4.06
C ASP A 552 -9.91 -10.43 3.98
N GLU A 553 -10.57 -11.57 3.81
CA GLU A 553 -12.03 -11.66 3.88
C GLU A 553 -12.56 -11.39 5.29
N ASN A 554 -11.78 -11.68 6.33
CA ASN A 554 -12.15 -11.54 7.72
C ASN A 554 -11.17 -10.63 8.47
N VAL A 555 -11.62 -9.45 8.84
CA VAL A 555 -10.83 -8.48 9.61
C VAL A 555 -11.43 -8.28 10.99
N TYR A 556 -10.60 -8.33 12.03
CA TYR A 556 -10.98 -8.08 13.41
C TYR A 556 -10.18 -6.89 13.92
N SER A 557 -10.87 -5.89 14.50
CA SER A 557 -10.25 -4.71 15.07
C SER A 557 -10.79 -4.40 16.47
N SER A 558 -10.04 -3.62 17.23
CA SER A 558 -10.48 -3.08 18.51
C SER A 558 -10.57 -1.56 18.42
N PHE A 559 -11.41 -0.95 19.27
CA PHE A 559 -11.57 0.49 19.25
C PHE A 559 -11.78 1.07 20.65
N VAL A 560 -11.54 2.37 20.72
CA VAL A 560 -11.92 3.25 21.84
C VAL A 560 -12.63 4.48 21.28
N GLY A 561 -13.62 4.99 22.01
CA GLY A 561 -14.34 6.18 21.57
C GLY A 561 -14.79 7.02 22.74
N ALA A 562 -15.07 8.29 22.45
CA ALA A 562 -15.59 9.25 23.41
C ALA A 562 -16.70 10.07 22.78
N ARG A 563 -17.73 10.34 23.58
CA ARG A 563 -18.86 11.18 23.19
C ARG A 563 -19.16 12.22 24.25
N VAL A 564 -19.49 13.41 23.79
CA VAL A 564 -20.02 14.49 24.63
C VAL A 564 -21.37 14.93 24.09
N ARG A 565 -22.36 14.96 24.94
CA ARG A 565 -23.68 15.53 24.65
C ARG A 565 -23.95 16.71 25.56
N ILE A 566 -24.32 17.84 24.99
CA ILE A 566 -24.68 19.07 25.71
C ILE A 566 -26.03 19.53 25.20
N ALA A 567 -27.05 19.62 26.09
CA ALA A 567 -28.29 20.30 25.77
C ALA A 567 -28.14 21.77 26.11
N SER A 568 -28.20 22.63 25.10
CA SER A 568 -28.15 24.08 25.23
C SER A 568 -29.50 24.67 25.71
N SER A 569 -30.59 23.96 25.45
CA SER A 569 -31.95 24.30 25.89
C SER A 569 -32.83 23.05 25.86
N ASP A 570 -34.08 23.18 26.29
CA ASP A 570 -35.10 22.11 26.19
C ASP A 570 -35.36 21.66 24.73
N LYS A 571 -34.90 22.43 23.76
CA LYS A 571 -35.13 22.19 22.33
C LYS A 571 -33.88 21.80 21.58
N LEU A 572 -32.72 22.26 21.99
CA LEU A 572 -31.47 22.14 21.22
C LEU A 572 -30.42 21.37 22.00
N SER A 573 -29.88 20.32 21.36
CA SER A 573 -28.72 19.55 21.85
C SER A 573 -27.64 19.51 20.80
N LEU A 574 -26.38 19.53 21.27
CA LEU A 574 -25.18 19.29 20.47
C LEU A 574 -24.57 17.97 20.91
N VAL A 575 -24.09 17.20 19.96
CA VAL A 575 -23.34 15.94 20.21
C VAL A 575 -22.07 15.98 19.41
N ALA A 576 -20.95 15.73 20.07
CA ALA A 576 -19.66 15.47 19.44
C ALA A 576 -19.21 14.04 19.80
N ASP A 577 -18.72 13.31 18.84
CA ASP A 577 -18.29 11.92 18.98
C ASP A 577 -17.00 11.68 18.21
N VAL A 578 -16.12 10.87 18.77
CA VAL A 578 -14.89 10.40 18.11
C VAL A 578 -14.66 8.94 18.45
N GLU A 579 -14.13 8.19 17.49
CA GLU A 579 -13.73 6.80 17.62
C GLU A 579 -12.39 6.60 16.96
N LEU A 580 -11.52 5.84 17.61
CA LEU A 580 -10.20 5.44 17.10
C LEU A 580 -10.12 3.92 17.23
N GLY A 581 -9.72 3.24 16.20
CA GLY A 581 -9.62 1.78 16.23
C GLY A 581 -8.59 1.27 15.24
N GLY A 582 -8.36 -0.03 15.30
CA GLY A 582 -7.46 -0.69 14.38
C GLY A 582 -7.11 -2.11 14.83
N ASN A 583 -6.25 -2.73 14.04
CA ASN A 583 -5.61 -4.01 14.32
C ASN A 583 -4.09 -3.89 14.08
N GLY A 584 -3.45 -4.85 13.47
CA GLY A 584 -2.02 -4.76 13.09
C GLY A 584 -1.80 -4.16 11.70
N ASP A 585 -2.83 -4.14 10.87
CA ASP A 585 -2.74 -3.92 9.42
C ASP A 585 -3.66 -2.78 8.94
N GLU A 586 -4.63 -2.38 9.77
CA GLU A 586 -5.57 -1.30 9.48
C GLU A 586 -5.81 -0.46 10.73
N ASP A 587 -5.59 0.86 10.62
CA ASP A 587 -5.94 1.85 11.63
C ASP A 587 -7.01 2.79 11.08
N TYR A 588 -7.97 3.19 11.93
CA TYR A 588 -9.00 4.13 11.52
C TYR A 588 -9.35 5.15 12.59
N LYS A 589 -9.85 6.29 12.15
CA LYS A 589 -10.41 7.36 12.97
C LYS A 589 -11.73 7.80 12.37
N ALA A 590 -12.73 7.97 13.21
CA ALA A 590 -14.03 8.48 12.78
C ALA A 590 -14.56 9.49 13.79
N GLY A 591 -15.36 10.41 13.31
CA GLY A 591 -15.99 11.39 14.18
C GLY A 591 -17.21 12.06 13.57
N HIS A 592 -18.07 12.56 14.45
CA HIS A 592 -19.22 13.35 13.99
C HIS A 592 -19.60 14.47 14.95
N LEU A 593 -20.23 15.49 14.38
CA LEU A 593 -20.82 16.61 15.10
C LEU A 593 -22.29 16.75 14.71
N SER A 594 -23.18 16.63 15.68
CA SER A 594 -24.63 16.66 15.45
C SER A 594 -25.32 17.81 16.17
N VAL A 595 -26.33 18.37 15.52
CA VAL A 595 -27.30 19.30 16.09
C VAL A 595 -28.67 18.62 16.10
N VAL A 596 -29.32 18.61 17.24
CA VAL A 596 -30.61 17.94 17.45
C VAL A 596 -31.62 18.96 17.92
N TYR A 597 -32.73 19.11 17.22
CA TYR A 597 -33.82 20.01 17.55
C TYR A 597 -35.10 19.23 17.87
N THR A 598 -35.68 19.48 19.07
CA THR A 598 -36.93 18.88 19.53
C THR A 598 -38.06 19.89 19.35
N PHE A 599 -39.08 19.51 18.60
CA PHE A 599 -40.28 20.35 18.40
C PHE A 599 -41.15 20.38 19.66
N HIS A 600 -42.03 21.37 19.77
CA HIS A 600 -42.94 21.51 20.91
C HIS A 600 -44.22 20.72 20.73
#